data_55a186d934eb365a01b06e4febf6b6ee
#
_entry.id   55a186d934eb365a01b06e4febf6b6ee
#
_cell.length_a   1.000
_cell.length_b   1.000
_cell.length_c   1.000
_cell.angle_alpha   90.00
_cell.angle_beta   90.00
_cell.angle_gamma   90.00
#
_symmetry.space_group_name_H-M   'P 1'
#
loop_
_entity.id
_entity.type
_entity.pdbx_description
1 polymer ?
#
loop_
_entity_poly.entity_id
_entity_poly.type
_entity_poly.pdbx_seq_one_letter_code
_entity_poly.pdbx_strand_id
1 'polypeptide(L)'
;MAANSTIRVTDLNFNQIKNNLKTFLRAKPEFTDYDFEGSALSNLIDLLAYNTYQQSIYVNMVGNEMFLDSAQIRNNVVARAKMLGYTPTSARGSQATIKVAITPATNVTSVTIASNTLFTSQIDGIQYKFTTDRPY
;
A
#
# COMPACT_ATOMS: atom_id res chain seq x y z
N MET A 1 6.83 12.75 10.30
CA MET A 1 6.49 11.86 9.19
C MET A 1 7.32 12.30 8.02
N ALA A 2 8.25 11.48 7.52
CA ALA A 2 8.98 11.78 6.29
C ALA A 2 7.98 11.75 5.13
N ALA A 3 7.99 12.80 4.31
CA ALA A 3 7.17 12.87 3.12
C ALA A 3 7.59 11.71 2.21
N ASN A 4 6.64 10.87 1.84
CA ASN A 4 6.86 9.77 0.90
C ASN A 4 7.27 10.39 -0.44
N SER A 5 8.54 10.35 -0.80
CA SER A 5 9.02 10.95 -2.04
C SER A 5 8.66 10.04 -3.19
N THR A 6 7.65 10.43 -3.96
CA THR A 6 7.27 9.76 -5.20
C THR A 6 8.28 10.07 -6.30
N ILE A 7 8.88 9.05 -6.88
CA ILE A 7 9.78 9.19 -8.02
C ILE A 7 8.94 9.33 -9.29
N ARG A 8 9.17 10.38 -10.07
CA ARG A 8 8.61 10.54 -11.42
C ARG A 8 9.68 10.22 -12.45
N VAL A 9 9.48 9.13 -13.18
CA VAL A 9 10.41 8.68 -14.22
C VAL A 9 10.03 9.27 -15.58
N THR A 10 8.72 9.48 -15.80
CA THR A 10 8.19 10.01 -17.08
C THR A 10 7.18 11.12 -16.82
N ASP A 11 7.00 11.99 -17.80
CA ASP A 11 5.95 13.00 -17.76
C ASP A 11 4.57 12.35 -17.96
N LEU A 12 3.61 12.76 -17.13
CA LEU A 12 2.24 12.23 -17.12
C LEU A 12 1.25 13.22 -17.77
N ASN A 13 1.71 14.07 -18.71
CA ASN A 13 0.84 15.03 -19.36
C ASN A 13 0.41 14.54 -20.75
N PHE A 14 -0.86 14.11 -20.87
CA PHE A 14 -1.45 13.65 -22.13
C PHE A 14 -1.30 14.68 -23.27
N ASN A 15 -1.60 15.96 -23.00
CA ASN A 15 -1.53 17.02 -24.01
C ASN A 15 -0.10 17.24 -24.49
N GLN A 16 0.89 17.11 -23.62
CA GLN A 16 2.29 17.22 -24.00
C GLN A 16 2.72 16.05 -24.89
N ILE A 17 2.30 14.83 -24.57
CA ILE A 17 2.54 13.65 -25.41
C ILE A 17 1.90 13.85 -26.80
N LYS A 18 0.64 14.28 -26.85
CA LYS A 18 -0.06 14.57 -28.10
C LYS A 18 0.67 15.64 -28.93
N ASN A 19 1.10 16.73 -28.30
CA ASN A 19 1.82 17.81 -28.95
C ASN A 19 3.18 17.35 -29.48
N ASN A 20 3.90 16.50 -28.75
CA ASN A 20 5.14 15.90 -29.20
C ASN A 20 4.94 15.02 -30.44
N LEU A 21 3.87 14.20 -30.46
CA LEU A 21 3.52 13.40 -31.62
C LEU A 21 3.18 14.27 -32.83
N LYS A 22 2.39 15.34 -32.65
CA LYS A 22 2.09 16.29 -33.71
C LYS A 22 3.37 17.00 -34.24
N THR A 23 4.26 17.37 -33.35
CA THR A 23 5.55 18.01 -33.74
C THR A 23 6.43 17.04 -34.53
N PHE A 24 6.46 15.78 -34.15
CA PHE A 24 7.17 14.73 -34.89
C PHE A 24 6.59 14.54 -36.28
N LEU A 25 5.25 14.49 -36.41
CA LEU A 25 4.59 14.34 -37.74
C LEU A 25 4.78 15.57 -38.64
N ARG A 26 4.83 16.77 -38.05
CA ARG A 26 5.11 18.01 -38.82
C ARG A 26 6.44 17.97 -39.58
N ALA A 27 7.42 17.24 -39.09
CA ALA A 27 8.69 17.04 -39.74
C ALA A 27 8.63 16.02 -40.90
N LYS A 28 7.48 15.39 -41.16
CA LYS A 28 7.27 14.33 -42.15
C LYS A 28 6.35 14.83 -43.26
N PRO A 29 6.82 15.07 -44.49
CA PRO A 29 5.99 15.63 -45.57
C PRO A 29 4.87 14.71 -46.04
N GLU A 30 4.92 13.41 -45.72
CA GLU A 30 3.93 12.41 -46.11
C GLU A 30 2.61 12.54 -45.31
N PHE A 31 2.63 13.21 -44.13
CA PHE A 31 1.49 13.36 -43.27
C PHE A 31 0.97 14.80 -43.29
N THR A 32 -0.08 15.06 -44.07
CA THR A 32 -0.63 16.41 -44.23
C THR A 32 -1.94 16.63 -43.46
N ASP A 33 -2.61 15.55 -43.02
CA ASP A 33 -3.96 15.58 -42.44
C ASP A 33 -3.99 15.41 -40.91
N TYR A 34 -2.83 15.47 -40.25
CA TYR A 34 -2.69 15.21 -38.82
C TYR A 34 -3.27 16.30 -37.90
N ASP A 35 -3.44 17.51 -38.39
CA ASP A 35 -3.87 18.67 -37.60
C ASP A 35 -5.35 18.97 -37.72
N PHE A 36 -6.06 18.27 -38.61
CA PHE A 36 -7.51 18.41 -38.76
C PHE A 36 -8.24 17.59 -37.68
N GLU A 37 -8.99 18.28 -36.80
CA GLU A 37 -9.79 17.61 -35.76
C GLU A 37 -10.89 16.77 -36.41
N GLY A 38 -10.93 15.49 -36.07
CA GLY A 38 -11.88 14.51 -36.65
C GLY A 38 -11.32 13.73 -37.84
N SER A 39 -10.09 14.03 -38.31
CA SER A 39 -9.43 13.16 -39.28
C SER A 39 -9.09 11.81 -38.70
N ALA A 40 -9.01 10.78 -39.54
CA ALA A 40 -8.60 9.44 -39.10
C ALA A 40 -7.20 9.45 -38.45
N LEU A 41 -6.30 10.29 -38.99
CA LEU A 41 -4.94 10.42 -38.46
C LEU A 41 -4.93 11.14 -37.10
N SER A 42 -5.74 12.17 -36.91
CA SER A 42 -5.87 12.85 -35.61
C SER A 42 -6.40 11.90 -34.53
N ASN A 43 -7.40 11.06 -34.85
CA ASN A 43 -7.90 10.05 -33.93
C ASN A 43 -6.83 8.98 -33.60
N LEU A 44 -5.99 8.61 -34.58
CA LEU A 44 -4.88 7.70 -34.34
C LEU A 44 -3.82 8.31 -33.43
N ILE A 45 -3.52 9.61 -33.58
CA ILE A 45 -2.61 10.35 -32.70
C ILE A 45 -3.15 10.33 -31.25
N ASP A 46 -4.45 10.55 -31.09
CA ASP A 46 -5.08 10.52 -29.76
C ASP A 46 -5.02 9.14 -29.12
N LEU A 47 -5.22 8.07 -29.91
CA LEU A 47 -5.07 6.70 -29.44
C LEU A 47 -3.62 6.39 -29.03
N LEU A 48 -2.65 6.81 -29.82
CA LEU A 48 -1.22 6.62 -29.51
C LEU A 48 -0.82 7.43 -28.28
N ALA A 49 -1.28 8.67 -28.17
CA ALA A 49 -1.03 9.52 -27.00
C ALA A 49 -1.64 8.90 -25.72
N TYR A 50 -2.86 8.35 -25.81
CA TYR A 50 -3.50 7.65 -24.70
C TYR A 50 -2.71 6.40 -24.29
N ASN A 51 -2.28 5.58 -25.26
CA ASN A 51 -1.49 4.39 -24.97
C ASN A 51 -0.15 4.77 -24.30
N THR A 52 0.54 5.77 -24.82
CA THR A 52 1.80 6.26 -24.23
C THR A 52 1.59 6.81 -22.82
N TYR A 53 0.49 7.52 -22.60
CA TYR A 53 0.10 8.01 -21.28
C TYR A 53 -0.12 6.86 -20.29
N GLN A 54 -0.85 5.81 -20.68
CA GLN A 54 -1.05 4.63 -19.85
C GLN A 54 0.28 3.91 -19.53
N GLN A 55 1.15 3.75 -20.54
CA GLN A 55 2.48 3.17 -20.33
C GLN A 55 3.31 3.99 -19.35
N SER A 56 3.25 5.32 -19.43
CA SER A 56 3.94 6.22 -18.51
C SER A 56 3.49 6.03 -17.05
N ILE A 57 2.19 5.81 -16.82
CA ILE A 57 1.65 5.49 -15.50
C ILE A 57 2.25 4.17 -14.98
N TYR A 58 2.25 3.12 -15.81
CA TYR A 58 2.81 1.82 -15.41
C TYR A 58 4.30 1.90 -15.11
N VAL A 59 5.07 2.61 -15.92
CA VAL A 59 6.51 2.80 -15.70
C VAL A 59 6.77 3.53 -14.37
N ASN A 60 6.02 4.60 -14.09
CA ASN A 60 6.13 5.32 -12.82
C ASN A 60 5.72 4.45 -11.63
N MET A 61 4.65 3.66 -11.76
CA MET A 61 4.22 2.73 -10.72
C MET A 61 5.30 1.68 -10.43
N VAL A 62 5.85 1.04 -11.47
CA VAL A 62 6.93 0.05 -11.31
C VAL A 62 8.18 0.70 -10.73
N GLY A 63 8.55 1.90 -11.19
CA GLY A 63 9.68 2.65 -10.65
C GLY A 63 9.54 2.94 -9.15
N ASN A 64 8.36 3.36 -8.71
CA ASN A 64 8.09 3.61 -7.30
C ASN A 64 8.13 2.32 -6.46
N GLU A 65 7.64 1.20 -6.99
CA GLU A 65 7.66 -0.09 -6.30
C GLU A 65 9.07 -0.71 -6.19
N MET A 66 10.06 -0.20 -6.91
CA MET A 66 11.44 -0.68 -6.83
C MET A 66 12.16 -0.25 -5.55
N PHE A 67 11.76 0.85 -4.93
CA PHE A 67 12.44 1.42 -3.76
C PHE A 67 11.57 1.31 -2.52
N LEU A 68 12.20 1.01 -1.38
CA LEU A 68 11.49 0.81 -0.12
C LEU A 68 10.74 2.08 0.35
N ASP A 69 11.33 3.27 0.09
CA ASP A 69 10.76 4.55 0.51
C ASP A 69 9.52 4.96 -0.27
N SER A 70 9.40 4.51 -1.53
CA SER A 70 8.30 4.88 -2.43
C SER A 70 7.31 3.75 -2.68
N ALA A 71 7.64 2.50 -2.33
CA ALA A 71 6.77 1.35 -2.53
C ALA A 71 5.51 1.45 -1.66
N GLN A 72 4.36 1.18 -2.27
CA GLN A 72 3.05 1.24 -1.63
C GLN A 72 2.40 -0.14 -1.46
N ILE A 73 2.76 -1.09 -2.33
CA ILE A 73 2.21 -2.44 -2.27
C ILE A 73 2.92 -3.22 -1.16
N ARG A 74 2.17 -3.63 -0.13
CA ARG A 74 2.71 -4.33 1.05
C ARG A 74 3.62 -5.51 0.70
N ASN A 75 3.26 -6.31 -0.30
CA ASN A 75 4.06 -7.46 -0.70
C ASN A 75 5.44 -7.04 -1.25
N ASN A 76 5.50 -5.94 -2.01
CA ASN A 76 6.74 -5.41 -2.54
C ASN A 76 7.61 -4.82 -1.42
N VAL A 77 6.99 -4.06 -0.49
CA VAL A 77 7.67 -3.53 0.70
C VAL A 77 8.30 -4.66 1.52
N VAL A 78 7.52 -5.73 1.79
CA VAL A 78 8.00 -6.91 2.52
C VAL A 78 9.15 -7.61 1.78
N ALA A 79 9.02 -7.77 0.45
CA ALA A 79 10.07 -8.39 -0.36
C ALA A 79 11.37 -7.59 -0.30
N ARG A 80 11.30 -6.25 -0.45
CA ARG A 80 12.47 -5.36 -0.36
C ARG A 80 13.08 -5.35 1.04
N ALA A 81 12.26 -5.30 2.09
CA ALA A 81 12.72 -5.36 3.47
C ALA A 81 13.49 -6.67 3.76
N LYS A 82 13.01 -7.80 3.24
CA LYS A 82 13.70 -9.09 3.36
C LYS A 82 15.06 -9.10 2.68
N MET A 83 15.19 -8.45 1.53
CA MET A 83 16.48 -8.33 0.84
C MET A 83 17.53 -7.56 1.68
N LEU A 84 17.05 -6.64 2.53
CA LEU A 84 17.88 -5.89 3.48
C LEU A 84 18.10 -6.63 4.81
N GLY A 85 17.66 -7.89 4.91
CA GLY A 85 17.81 -8.70 6.13
C GLY A 85 16.72 -8.48 7.18
N TYR A 86 15.73 -7.63 6.93
CA TYR A 86 14.62 -7.40 7.86
C TYR A 86 13.48 -8.38 7.59
N THR A 87 13.09 -9.15 8.62
CA THR A 87 11.93 -10.04 8.55
C THR A 87 10.74 -9.37 9.24
N PRO A 88 9.74 -8.88 8.47
CA PRO A 88 8.57 -8.24 9.05
C PRO A 88 7.73 -9.26 9.82
N THR A 89 7.31 -8.89 11.02
CA THR A 89 6.44 -9.69 11.87
C THR A 89 4.98 -9.23 11.70
N SER A 90 4.05 -10.16 11.86
CA SER A 90 2.62 -9.81 11.93
C SER A 90 2.32 -9.00 13.18
N ALA A 91 1.27 -8.18 13.12
CA ALA A 91 0.73 -7.53 14.31
C ALA A 91 0.35 -8.60 15.35
N ARG A 92 0.79 -8.40 16.60
CA ARG A 92 0.42 -9.25 17.73
C ARG A 92 -0.42 -8.44 18.68
N GLY A 93 -1.40 -9.08 19.29
CA GLY A 93 -2.15 -8.50 20.39
C GLY A 93 -1.23 -8.21 21.59
N SER A 94 -1.56 -7.19 22.35
CA SER A 94 -0.87 -6.89 23.61
C SER A 94 -1.03 -8.05 24.59
N GLN A 95 0.03 -8.36 25.32
CA GLN A 95 0.03 -9.38 26.35
C GLN A 95 0.32 -8.74 27.71
N ALA A 96 -0.38 -9.20 28.73
CA ALA A 96 -0.16 -8.75 30.09
C ALA A 96 -0.12 -9.96 31.04
N THR A 97 0.77 -9.92 32.01
CA THR A 97 0.79 -10.90 33.09
C THR A 97 0.09 -10.31 34.30
N ILE A 98 -0.94 -10.97 34.78
CA ILE A 98 -1.71 -10.54 35.95
C ILE A 98 -1.54 -11.58 37.07
N LYS A 99 -1.50 -11.09 38.31
CA LYS A 99 -1.54 -11.95 39.50
C LYS A 99 -2.97 -12.01 40.00
N VAL A 100 -3.58 -13.19 39.98
CA VAL A 100 -4.90 -13.42 40.52
C VAL A 100 -4.78 -14.09 41.88
N ALA A 101 -5.37 -13.47 42.91
CA ALA A 101 -5.49 -14.06 44.24
C ALA A 101 -6.94 -14.46 44.45
N ILE A 102 -7.18 -15.72 44.75
CA ILE A 102 -8.51 -16.27 44.98
C ILE A 102 -8.58 -16.76 46.44
N THR A 103 -9.56 -16.27 47.18
CA THR A 103 -9.85 -16.76 48.54
C THR A 103 -11.17 -17.49 48.49
N PRO A 104 -11.19 -18.83 48.43
CA PRO A 104 -12.41 -19.61 48.37
C PRO A 104 -13.14 -19.57 49.72
N ALA A 105 -14.47 -19.50 49.65
CA ALA A 105 -15.33 -19.51 50.85
C ALA A 105 -15.47 -20.90 51.51
N THR A 106 -15.10 -21.97 50.79
CA THR A 106 -15.10 -23.37 51.24
C THR A 106 -13.77 -24.02 50.88
N ASN A 107 -13.42 -25.11 51.63
CA ASN A 107 -12.22 -25.88 51.34
C ASN A 107 -12.34 -26.55 49.95
N VAL A 108 -11.73 -25.94 48.94
CA VAL A 108 -11.60 -26.50 47.58
C VAL A 108 -10.15 -26.88 47.35
N THR A 109 -9.93 -28.02 46.71
CA THR A 109 -8.57 -28.54 46.44
C THR A 109 -7.91 -27.83 45.27
N SER A 110 -8.67 -27.30 44.32
CA SER A 110 -8.18 -26.58 43.15
C SER A 110 -9.23 -25.62 42.60
N VAL A 111 -8.76 -24.53 42.01
CA VAL A 111 -9.61 -23.58 41.28
C VAL A 111 -8.99 -23.44 39.90
N THR A 112 -9.76 -23.67 38.84
CA THR A 112 -9.31 -23.58 37.48
C THR A 112 -9.90 -22.33 36.81
N ILE A 113 -9.05 -21.50 36.23
CA ILE A 113 -9.46 -20.41 35.36
C ILE A 113 -9.54 -20.95 33.93
N ALA A 114 -10.73 -20.93 33.32
CA ALA A 114 -10.92 -21.45 31.97
C ALA A 114 -10.18 -20.62 30.92
N SER A 115 -9.81 -21.22 29.77
CA SER A 115 -9.33 -20.48 28.63
C SER A 115 -10.43 -19.51 28.14
N ASN A 116 -10.04 -18.40 27.55
CA ASN A 116 -10.93 -17.31 27.12
C ASN A 116 -11.70 -16.62 28.26
N THR A 117 -11.24 -16.77 29.51
CA THR A 117 -11.79 -15.97 30.63
C THR A 117 -11.46 -14.50 30.37
N LEU A 118 -12.51 -13.66 30.40
CA LEU A 118 -12.39 -12.22 30.07
C LEU A 118 -12.02 -11.43 31.32
N PHE A 119 -10.92 -10.68 31.20
CA PHE A 119 -10.51 -9.64 32.14
C PHE A 119 -10.68 -8.28 31.49
N THR A 120 -11.31 -7.35 32.19
CA THR A 120 -11.54 -6.00 31.70
C THR A 120 -10.87 -4.99 32.63
N SER A 121 -10.26 -3.96 32.07
CA SER A 121 -9.71 -2.82 32.78
C SER A 121 -10.05 -1.55 32.05
N GLN A 122 -10.11 -0.43 32.77
CA GLN A 122 -10.33 0.88 32.19
C GLN A 122 -9.20 1.80 32.59
N ILE A 123 -8.57 2.43 31.62
CA ILE A 123 -7.48 3.40 31.78
C ILE A 123 -7.82 4.62 30.92
N ASP A 124 -7.84 5.80 31.53
CA ASP A 124 -8.15 7.08 30.87
C ASP A 124 -9.47 7.06 30.07
N GLY A 125 -10.50 6.38 30.58
CA GLY A 125 -11.79 6.26 29.92
C GLY A 125 -11.86 5.20 28.82
N ILE A 126 -10.74 4.57 28.46
CA ILE A 126 -10.68 3.51 27.44
C ILE A 126 -10.74 2.15 28.10
N GLN A 127 -11.68 1.31 27.65
CA GLN A 127 -11.81 -0.06 28.15
C GLN A 127 -10.87 -1.01 27.40
N TYR A 128 -10.01 -1.70 28.14
CA TYR A 128 -9.13 -2.76 27.63
C TYR A 128 -9.71 -4.11 28.04
N LYS A 129 -9.69 -5.07 27.10
CA LYS A 129 -10.19 -6.43 27.28
C LYS A 129 -9.06 -7.41 26.99
N PHE A 130 -8.78 -8.31 27.94
CA PHE A 130 -7.81 -9.38 27.81
C PHE A 130 -8.50 -10.71 28.05
N THR A 131 -8.07 -11.74 27.37
CA THR A 131 -8.55 -13.10 27.56
C THR A 131 -7.40 -14.04 27.87
N THR A 132 -7.63 -15.07 28.66
CA THR A 132 -6.66 -16.14 28.88
C THR A 132 -6.46 -16.94 27.60
N ASP A 133 -5.22 -17.26 27.25
CA ASP A 133 -4.85 -18.09 26.10
C ASP A 133 -5.01 -19.59 26.36
N ARG A 134 -4.96 -20.00 27.63
CA ARG A 134 -5.08 -21.38 28.11
C ARG A 134 -5.68 -21.43 29.50
N PRO A 135 -6.15 -22.58 29.95
CA PRO A 135 -6.60 -22.74 31.35
C PRO A 135 -5.41 -22.70 32.31
N TYR A 136 -5.61 -22.13 33.47
CA TYR A 136 -4.64 -22.02 34.54
C TYR A 136 -5.19 -22.62 35.84
#